data_b41442c7a6cb7483bcf157ce574a2773
#
_entry.id   b41442c7a6cb7483bcf157ce574a2773
#
_cell.length_a   1.000
_cell.length_b   1.000
_cell.length_c   1.000
_cell.angle_alpha   90.00
_cell.angle_beta   90.00
_cell.angle_gamma   90.00
#
_symmetry.space_group_name_H-M   'P 1'
#
loop_
_entity.id
_entity.type
_entity.pdbx_description
1 polymer ?
#
loop_
_entity_poly.entity_id
_entity_poly.type
_entity_poly.pdbx_seq_one_letter_code
_entity_poly.pdbx_strand_id
1 'polypeptide(L)'
;ENFLQTKYVGQKRFSLEGAESLIPLMDAAIDTAAAQGLDEVVIGMAHRGRLNVLANVVGKPFSQIFTEFEGNIDPASPGGSGDVKYHLGETGHFISMFNDGEVDVTLTANPSHLEAVNPVAEGIARAKQDILDRGNEGFSVMPILVHGDAAMTGLGIMQETVNLSQLRGYTVGGTVHIAVNNQIAVSYTHLRAHETVLDL
;
A
#
# COMPACT_ATOMS: atom_id res chain seq x y z
N GLU A 1 0.37 -2.79 -17.91
CA GLU A 1 1.78 -2.39 -17.82
C GLU A 1 2.46 -2.30 -19.19
N ASN A 2 2.31 -3.27 -20.08
CA ASN A 2 2.90 -3.25 -21.41
C ASN A 2 2.57 -1.99 -22.23
N PHE A 3 1.33 -1.51 -22.13
CA PHE A 3 0.92 -0.26 -22.78
C PHE A 3 1.71 0.96 -22.24
N LEU A 4 1.84 1.07 -20.92
CA LEU A 4 2.62 2.14 -20.31
C LEU A 4 4.09 2.05 -20.70
N GLN A 5 4.63 0.84 -20.82
CA GLN A 5 6.01 0.61 -21.25
C GLN A 5 6.28 1.09 -22.65
N THR A 6 5.32 0.89 -23.52
CA THR A 6 5.45 1.21 -24.95
C THR A 6 5.21 2.69 -25.24
N LYS A 7 4.20 3.29 -24.58
CA LYS A 7 3.78 4.66 -24.85
C LYS A 7 4.59 5.69 -24.06
N TYR A 8 4.95 5.38 -22.80
CA TYR A 8 5.62 6.31 -21.90
C TYR A 8 7.06 5.87 -21.61
N VAL A 9 7.84 5.72 -22.67
CA VAL A 9 9.26 5.32 -22.61
C VAL A 9 10.04 6.27 -21.71
N GLY A 10 10.83 5.72 -20.81
CA GLY A 10 11.67 6.49 -19.87
C GLY A 10 10.97 6.98 -18.61
N GLN A 11 9.66 6.83 -18.48
CA GLN A 11 8.98 7.09 -17.20
C GLN A 11 9.12 5.90 -16.26
N LYS A 12 9.45 6.19 -15.01
CA LYS A 12 9.56 5.15 -13.98
C LYS A 12 8.18 4.53 -13.74
N ARG A 13 8.13 3.22 -13.78
CA ARG A 13 7.01 2.41 -13.37
C ARG A 13 7.58 1.12 -12.77
N PHE A 14 7.24 0.84 -11.58
CA PHE A 14 7.74 -0.33 -10.86
C PHE A 14 6.76 -1.48 -11.06
N SER A 15 7.11 -2.36 -12.00
CA SER A 15 6.28 -3.50 -12.39
C SER A 15 6.00 -4.45 -11.22
N LEU A 16 4.82 -5.07 -11.26
CA LEU A 16 4.44 -6.17 -10.37
C LEU A 16 4.85 -7.54 -10.92
N GLU A 17 5.53 -7.58 -12.05
CA GLU A 17 5.94 -8.80 -12.73
C GLU A 17 6.67 -9.77 -11.77
N GLY A 18 6.19 -11.01 -11.71
CA GLY A 18 6.66 -12.04 -10.80
C GLY A 18 6.01 -12.02 -9.41
N ALA A 19 5.17 -11.03 -9.11
CA ALA A 19 4.42 -10.93 -7.85
C ALA A 19 2.92 -10.66 -8.09
N GLU A 20 2.38 -11.13 -9.21
CA GLU A 20 0.99 -10.89 -9.63
C GLU A 20 -0.03 -11.43 -8.62
N SER A 21 0.35 -12.43 -7.83
CA SER A 21 -0.46 -12.98 -6.74
C SER A 21 -0.77 -11.95 -5.63
N LEU A 22 -0.07 -10.82 -5.59
CA LEU A 22 -0.37 -9.72 -4.66
C LEU A 22 -1.81 -9.22 -4.84
N ILE A 23 -2.28 -9.10 -6.09
CA ILE A 23 -3.61 -8.56 -6.36
C ILE A 23 -4.72 -9.45 -5.81
N PRO A 24 -4.80 -10.76 -6.17
CA PRO A 24 -5.83 -11.63 -5.59
C PRO A 24 -5.65 -11.85 -4.07
N LEU A 25 -4.43 -11.76 -3.53
CA LEU A 25 -4.21 -11.81 -2.08
C LEU A 25 -4.84 -10.60 -1.37
N MET A 26 -4.63 -9.40 -1.89
CA MET A 26 -5.23 -8.19 -1.33
C MET A 26 -6.75 -8.19 -1.49
N ASP A 27 -7.23 -8.60 -2.65
CA ASP A 27 -8.66 -8.74 -2.92
C ASP A 27 -9.33 -9.67 -1.90
N ALA A 28 -8.77 -10.86 -1.67
CA ALA A 28 -9.28 -11.80 -0.69
C ALA A 28 -9.22 -11.28 0.76
N ALA A 29 -8.18 -10.52 1.11
CA ALA A 29 -8.07 -9.92 2.44
C ALA A 29 -9.13 -8.83 2.65
N ILE A 30 -9.36 -8.00 1.64
CA ILE A 30 -10.38 -6.93 1.67
C ILE A 30 -11.79 -7.54 1.67
N ASP A 31 -12.03 -8.57 0.84
CA ASP A 31 -13.30 -9.31 0.82
C ASP A 31 -13.63 -9.92 2.19
N THR A 32 -12.62 -10.49 2.85
CA THR A 32 -12.77 -11.01 4.20
C THR A 32 -13.08 -9.92 5.21
N ALA A 33 -12.44 -8.77 5.10
CA ALA A 33 -12.71 -7.60 5.95
C ALA A 33 -14.14 -7.10 5.77
N ALA A 34 -14.60 -6.97 4.53
CA ALA A 34 -15.97 -6.58 4.19
C ALA A 34 -16.99 -7.58 4.77
N ALA A 35 -16.74 -8.88 4.61
CA ALA A 35 -17.60 -9.95 5.15
C ALA A 35 -17.68 -9.94 6.69
N GLN A 36 -16.66 -9.44 7.37
CA GLN A 36 -16.63 -9.28 8.83
C GLN A 36 -17.19 -7.94 9.31
N GLY A 37 -17.65 -7.08 8.39
CA GLY A 37 -18.27 -5.81 8.71
C GLY A 37 -17.28 -4.72 9.14
N LEU A 38 -16.04 -4.78 8.64
CA LEU A 38 -15.12 -3.66 8.80
C LEU A 38 -15.60 -2.47 7.94
N ASP A 39 -15.41 -1.26 8.46
CA ASP A 39 -15.86 -0.04 7.81
C ASP A 39 -14.91 0.40 6.69
N GLU A 40 -13.60 0.28 6.92
CA GLU A 40 -12.58 0.77 5.97
C GLU A 40 -11.31 -0.08 5.99
N VAL A 41 -10.58 -0.04 4.87
CA VAL A 41 -9.22 -0.56 4.73
C VAL A 41 -8.29 0.57 4.31
N VAL A 42 -7.17 0.72 5.02
CA VAL A 42 -6.13 1.71 4.70
C VAL A 42 -4.88 1.00 4.24
N ILE A 43 -4.44 1.27 3.01
CA ILE A 43 -3.28 0.61 2.41
C ILE A 43 -2.10 1.58 2.43
N GLY A 44 -0.97 1.14 3.00
CA GLY A 44 0.34 1.75 2.89
C GLY A 44 1.24 0.87 2.03
N MET A 45 1.81 1.41 0.96
CA MET A 45 2.72 0.65 0.12
C MET A 45 3.72 1.54 -0.61
N ALA A 46 4.88 0.98 -0.92
CA ALA A 46 5.87 1.59 -1.78
C ALA A 46 5.43 1.54 -3.27
N HIS A 47 6.35 1.82 -4.16
CA HIS A 47 6.09 2.01 -5.60
C HIS A 47 5.85 0.70 -6.37
N ARG A 48 6.44 -0.44 -5.95
CA ARG A 48 6.33 -1.71 -6.69
C ARG A 48 4.91 -2.25 -6.67
N GLY A 49 4.35 -2.43 -7.86
CA GLY A 49 2.97 -2.89 -8.04
C GLY A 49 1.89 -1.86 -7.72
N ARG A 50 2.25 -0.63 -7.33
CA ARG A 50 1.29 0.39 -6.90
C ARG A 50 0.28 0.75 -7.98
N LEU A 51 0.69 0.86 -9.25
CA LEU A 51 -0.24 1.13 -10.35
C LEU A 51 -1.27 0.00 -10.54
N ASN A 52 -0.86 -1.25 -10.31
CA ASN A 52 -1.77 -2.39 -10.34
C ASN A 52 -2.76 -2.37 -9.17
N VAL A 53 -2.31 -2.02 -7.97
CA VAL A 53 -3.17 -1.86 -6.80
C VAL A 53 -4.16 -0.72 -7.02
N LEU A 54 -3.71 0.45 -7.51
CA LEU A 54 -4.58 1.56 -7.86
C LEU A 54 -5.70 1.15 -8.83
N ALA A 55 -5.35 0.42 -9.89
CA ALA A 55 -6.29 0.05 -10.93
C ALA A 55 -7.22 -1.11 -10.54
N ASN A 56 -6.67 -2.16 -9.89
CA ASN A 56 -7.38 -3.43 -9.71
C ASN A 56 -7.94 -3.63 -8.30
N VAL A 57 -7.43 -2.93 -7.30
CA VAL A 57 -7.89 -3.03 -5.91
C VAL A 57 -8.68 -1.79 -5.51
N VAL A 58 -8.14 -0.60 -5.78
CA VAL A 58 -8.81 0.67 -5.43
C VAL A 58 -9.82 1.10 -6.49
N GLY A 59 -9.68 0.61 -7.72
CA GLY A 59 -10.62 0.90 -8.81
C GLY A 59 -10.36 2.23 -9.54
N LYS A 60 -9.14 2.77 -9.43
CA LYS A 60 -8.77 4.00 -10.16
C LYS A 60 -8.88 3.81 -11.67
N PRO A 61 -9.63 4.66 -12.40
CA PRO A 61 -9.82 4.50 -13.84
C PRO A 61 -8.50 4.62 -14.61
N PHE A 62 -8.28 3.76 -15.61
CA PHE A 62 -7.11 3.83 -16.47
C PHE A 62 -6.96 5.17 -17.17
N SER A 63 -8.07 5.82 -17.56
CA SER A 63 -8.06 7.16 -18.14
C SER A 63 -7.40 8.18 -17.23
N GLN A 64 -7.69 8.14 -15.93
CA GLN A 64 -7.07 9.02 -14.95
C GLN A 64 -5.58 8.73 -14.80
N ILE A 65 -5.20 7.45 -14.69
CA ILE A 65 -3.79 7.05 -14.65
C ILE A 65 -3.03 7.58 -15.87
N PHE A 66 -3.59 7.44 -17.07
CA PHE A 66 -2.94 7.91 -18.30
C PHE A 66 -2.84 9.44 -18.35
N THR A 67 -3.87 10.15 -17.91
CA THR A 67 -3.88 11.62 -17.81
C THR A 67 -2.78 12.12 -16.88
N GLU A 68 -2.58 11.44 -15.74
CA GLU A 68 -1.49 11.73 -14.81
C GLU A 68 -0.11 11.48 -15.45
N PHE A 69 0.04 10.41 -16.25
CA PHE A 69 1.26 10.14 -17.00
C PHE A 69 1.55 11.22 -18.07
N GLU A 70 0.55 11.88 -18.59
CA GLU A 70 0.66 12.99 -19.52
C GLU A 70 1.01 14.33 -18.83
N GLY A 71 1.04 14.35 -17.50
CA GLY A 71 1.42 15.54 -16.73
C GLY A 71 0.23 16.40 -16.29
N ASN A 72 -0.97 16.01 -16.59
CA ASN A 72 -2.21 16.69 -16.20
C ASN A 72 -2.69 16.13 -14.85
N ILE A 73 -2.12 16.61 -13.76
CA ILE A 73 -2.56 16.24 -12.41
C ILE A 73 -3.68 17.21 -12.00
N ASP A 74 -4.80 16.69 -11.58
CA ASP A 74 -5.88 17.48 -11.00
C ASP A 74 -5.40 18.09 -9.67
N PRO A 75 -5.32 19.44 -9.56
CA PRO A 75 -4.91 20.11 -8.32
C PRO A 75 -5.85 19.84 -7.14
N ALA A 76 -7.09 19.42 -7.42
CA ALA A 76 -8.08 19.07 -6.41
C ALA A 76 -8.03 17.59 -5.99
N SER A 77 -7.16 16.78 -6.60
CA SER A 77 -6.98 15.38 -6.22
C SER A 77 -6.55 15.27 -4.76
N PRO A 78 -7.25 14.48 -3.92
CA PRO A 78 -6.90 14.29 -2.52
C PRO A 78 -5.55 13.58 -2.33
N GLY A 79 -4.89 13.22 -3.41
CA GLY A 79 -3.65 12.45 -3.41
C GLY A 79 -2.37 13.17 -2.98
N GLY A 80 -2.44 14.47 -2.66
CA GLY A 80 -1.26 15.24 -2.24
C GLY A 80 -0.33 15.66 -3.39
N SER A 81 0.66 16.49 -3.08
CA SER A 81 1.65 17.00 -4.02
C SER A 81 2.84 16.04 -4.20
N GLY A 82 2.59 14.76 -4.48
CA GLY A 82 3.66 13.80 -4.74
C GLY A 82 4.49 14.25 -5.96
N ASP A 83 5.80 14.27 -5.82
CA ASP A 83 6.75 14.61 -6.89
C ASP A 83 6.73 13.57 -8.03
N VAL A 84 6.16 12.38 -7.78
CA VAL A 84 6.07 11.27 -8.72
C VAL A 84 4.63 10.79 -8.81
N LYS A 85 4.13 10.68 -10.03
CA LYS A 85 2.72 10.38 -10.37
C LYS A 85 2.15 9.15 -9.68
N TYR A 86 2.93 8.10 -9.50
CA TYR A 86 2.50 6.87 -8.82
C TYR A 86 2.57 6.94 -7.29
N HIS A 87 3.02 8.05 -6.70
CA HIS A 87 2.99 8.28 -5.26
C HIS A 87 1.65 8.87 -4.77
N LEU A 88 0.78 9.28 -5.69
CA LEU A 88 -0.54 9.78 -5.35
C LEU A 88 -1.36 8.72 -4.62
N GLY A 89 -2.16 9.19 -3.65
CA GLY A 89 -3.17 8.37 -2.99
C GLY A 89 -4.45 8.30 -3.80
N GLU A 90 -5.34 7.40 -3.41
CA GLU A 90 -6.67 7.25 -3.98
C GLU A 90 -7.59 6.59 -2.96
N THR A 91 -8.88 6.91 -3.02
CA THR A 91 -9.90 6.21 -2.24
C THR A 91 -10.93 5.62 -3.20
N GLY A 92 -11.22 4.35 -3.04
CA GLY A 92 -12.22 3.62 -3.81
C GLY A 92 -13.19 2.91 -2.90
N HIS A 93 -14.23 2.37 -3.50
CA HIS A 93 -15.24 1.58 -2.84
C HIS A 93 -15.19 0.15 -3.35
N PHE A 94 -14.92 -0.80 -2.48
CA PHE A 94 -14.84 -2.22 -2.79
C PHE A 94 -16.19 -2.87 -2.51
N ILE A 95 -16.67 -3.62 -3.49
CA ILE A 95 -17.89 -4.43 -3.36
C ILE A 95 -17.49 -5.89 -3.55
N SER A 96 -17.78 -6.73 -2.57
CA SER A 96 -17.50 -8.16 -2.66
C SER A 96 -18.23 -8.81 -3.83
N MET A 97 -17.54 -9.70 -4.53
CA MET A 97 -18.17 -10.54 -5.56
C MET A 97 -18.78 -11.83 -4.99
N PHE A 98 -18.51 -12.14 -3.74
CA PHE A 98 -18.88 -13.42 -3.11
C PHE A 98 -19.90 -13.28 -1.98
N ASN A 99 -20.11 -12.08 -1.48
CA ASN A 99 -21.06 -11.77 -0.41
C ASN A 99 -21.60 -10.34 -0.57
N ASP A 100 -22.49 -9.92 0.29
CA ASP A 100 -23.09 -8.58 0.27
C ASP A 100 -22.23 -7.53 1.01
N GLY A 101 -20.95 -7.85 1.29
CA GLY A 101 -20.02 -6.96 1.99
C GLY A 101 -19.52 -5.86 1.07
N GLU A 102 -19.38 -4.67 1.64
CA GLU A 102 -18.78 -3.52 1.00
C GLU A 102 -17.87 -2.79 2.00
N VAL A 103 -16.79 -2.21 1.53
CA VAL A 103 -15.83 -1.52 2.37
C VAL A 103 -15.11 -0.42 1.59
N ASP A 104 -14.85 0.71 2.22
CA ASP A 104 -14.03 1.75 1.63
C ASP A 104 -12.55 1.39 1.70
N VAL A 105 -11.82 1.62 0.60
CA VAL A 105 -10.39 1.31 0.49
C VAL A 105 -9.64 2.57 0.16
N THR A 106 -8.76 2.96 1.06
CA THR A 106 -7.88 4.13 0.89
C THR A 106 -6.44 3.68 0.67
N LEU A 107 -5.87 3.96 -0.51
CA LEU A 107 -4.44 3.85 -0.74
C LEU A 107 -3.77 5.17 -0.38
N THR A 108 -2.96 5.15 0.67
CA THR A 108 -2.29 6.34 1.18
C THR A 108 -1.23 6.87 0.21
N ALA A 109 -1.19 8.18 0.00
CA ALA A 109 -0.06 8.80 -0.70
C ALA A 109 1.25 8.49 0.03
N ASN A 110 2.33 8.27 -0.71
CA ASN A 110 3.62 7.97 -0.10
C ASN A 110 4.76 8.79 -0.72
N PRO A 111 5.84 9.07 0.03
CA PRO A 111 7.06 9.64 -0.52
C PRO A 111 7.94 8.56 -1.18
N SER A 112 9.03 8.98 -1.83
CA SER A 112 10.05 8.07 -2.34
C SER A 112 10.84 7.33 -1.24
N HIS A 113 10.73 7.77 0.01
CA HIS A 113 11.38 7.14 1.16
C HIS A 113 10.64 5.84 1.51
N LEU A 114 11.30 4.72 1.27
CA LEU A 114 10.74 3.38 1.53
C LEU A 114 10.36 3.23 3.01
N GLU A 115 9.25 2.55 3.27
CA GLU A 115 8.66 2.29 4.59
C GLU A 115 8.14 3.53 5.35
N ALA A 116 8.46 4.77 4.93
CA ALA A 116 8.01 5.98 5.62
C ALA A 116 6.47 6.13 5.66
N VAL A 117 5.76 5.47 4.75
CA VAL A 117 4.29 5.45 4.72
C VAL A 117 3.68 4.59 5.84
N ASN A 118 4.43 3.65 6.44
CA ASN A 118 3.89 2.71 7.42
C ASN A 118 3.24 3.43 8.62
N PRO A 119 3.95 4.26 9.39
CA PRO A 119 3.34 4.95 10.51
C PRO A 119 2.28 5.97 10.06
N VAL A 120 2.36 6.48 8.83
CA VAL A 120 1.35 7.40 8.28
C VAL A 120 0.04 6.65 8.02
N ALA A 121 0.09 5.49 7.37
CA ALA A 121 -1.09 4.67 7.11
C ALA A 121 -1.76 4.21 8.42
N GLU A 122 -0.96 3.79 9.39
CA GLU A 122 -1.47 3.44 10.73
C GLU A 122 -2.09 4.64 11.46
N GLY A 123 -1.47 5.82 11.36
CA GLY A 123 -2.02 7.05 11.91
C GLY A 123 -3.36 7.44 11.26
N ILE A 124 -3.51 7.24 9.94
CA ILE A 124 -4.77 7.44 9.22
C ILE A 124 -5.82 6.43 9.69
N ALA A 125 -5.47 5.16 9.78
CA ALA A 125 -6.37 4.12 10.28
C ALA A 125 -6.85 4.43 11.70
N ARG A 126 -5.95 4.84 12.59
CA ARG A 126 -6.28 5.26 13.96
C ARG A 126 -7.22 6.47 13.98
N ALA A 127 -6.94 7.49 13.18
CA ALA A 127 -7.78 8.68 13.11
C ALA A 127 -9.20 8.35 12.60
N LYS A 128 -9.30 7.47 11.60
CA LYS A 128 -10.59 7.00 11.10
C LYS A 128 -11.35 6.20 12.16
N GLN A 129 -10.70 5.31 12.91
CA GLN A 129 -11.29 4.60 14.04
C GLN A 129 -11.82 5.57 15.11
N ASP A 130 -11.05 6.58 15.46
CA ASP A 130 -11.47 7.61 16.44
C ASP A 130 -12.65 8.44 15.94
N ILE A 131 -12.73 8.72 14.62
CA ILE A 131 -13.85 9.47 14.00
C ILE A 131 -15.12 8.62 13.96
N LEU A 132 -15.00 7.33 13.61
CA LEU A 132 -16.13 6.40 13.55
C LEU A 132 -16.71 6.10 14.93
N ASP A 133 -15.90 6.18 15.98
CA ASP A 133 -16.26 6.01 17.40
C ASP A 133 -17.18 4.80 17.69
N ARG A 134 -16.73 3.61 17.23
CA ARG A 134 -17.47 2.35 17.46
C ARG A 134 -17.39 1.84 18.91
N GLY A 135 -16.90 2.63 19.83
CA GLY A 135 -16.79 2.27 21.26
C GLY A 135 -15.88 1.06 21.49
N ASN A 136 -16.40 0.00 22.13
CA ASN A 136 -15.61 -1.22 22.40
C ASN A 136 -15.28 -2.05 21.16
N GLU A 137 -15.95 -1.79 20.04
CA GLU A 137 -15.71 -2.41 18.72
C GLU A 137 -14.88 -1.47 17.82
N GLY A 138 -14.08 -0.59 18.42
CA GLY A 138 -13.42 0.53 17.77
C GLY A 138 -12.35 0.18 16.72
N PHE A 139 -11.99 -1.08 16.54
CA PHE A 139 -10.99 -1.50 15.54
C PHE A 139 -11.65 -1.97 14.23
N SER A 140 -12.49 -1.13 13.66
CA SER A 140 -13.23 -1.42 12.43
C SER A 140 -12.53 -0.92 11.15
N VAL A 141 -11.35 -0.33 11.27
CA VAL A 141 -10.50 0.09 10.14
C VAL A 141 -9.23 -0.75 10.12
N MET A 142 -8.99 -1.49 9.04
CA MET A 142 -7.86 -2.41 8.91
C MET A 142 -6.73 -1.78 8.10
N PRO A 143 -5.54 -1.58 8.68
CA PRO A 143 -4.35 -1.24 7.89
C PRO A 143 -3.78 -2.47 7.17
N ILE A 144 -3.38 -2.28 5.91
CA ILE A 144 -2.59 -3.25 5.13
C ILE A 144 -1.29 -2.55 4.72
N LEU A 145 -0.15 -3.09 5.12
CA LEU A 145 1.15 -2.57 4.74
C LEU A 145 1.87 -3.54 3.80
N VAL A 146 2.20 -3.05 2.60
CA VAL A 146 2.91 -3.84 1.59
C VAL A 146 4.37 -3.38 1.53
N HIS A 147 5.26 -4.30 1.81
CA HIS A 147 6.70 -4.07 1.98
C HIS A 147 7.51 -4.67 0.83
N GLY A 148 8.63 -4.03 0.50
CA GLY A 148 9.74 -4.71 -0.16
C GLY A 148 10.60 -5.42 0.89
N ASP A 149 11.07 -6.63 0.60
CA ASP A 149 11.82 -7.48 1.52
C ASP A 149 13.05 -6.79 2.14
N ALA A 150 13.87 -6.16 1.32
CA ALA A 150 15.08 -5.49 1.79
C ALA A 150 14.78 -4.24 2.64
N ALA A 151 13.76 -3.47 2.27
CA ALA A 151 13.36 -2.28 3.03
C ALA A 151 12.77 -2.68 4.40
N MET A 152 11.91 -3.69 4.42
CA MET A 152 11.30 -4.24 5.62
C MET A 152 12.35 -4.69 6.64
N THR A 153 13.41 -5.34 6.17
CA THR A 153 14.44 -5.90 7.05
C THR A 153 15.53 -4.91 7.43
N GLY A 154 15.85 -3.95 6.55
CA GLY A 154 17.08 -3.15 6.65
C GLY A 154 16.92 -1.70 7.08
N LEU A 155 15.73 -1.11 7.00
CA LEU A 155 15.56 0.33 7.28
C LEU A 155 15.17 0.67 8.73
N GLY A 156 14.70 -0.29 9.50
CA GLY A 156 14.30 -0.08 10.89
C GLY A 156 12.89 0.49 11.08
N ILE A 157 12.31 1.16 10.09
CA ILE A 157 11.01 1.83 10.20
C ILE A 157 9.88 0.83 10.49
N MET A 158 9.94 -0.34 9.87
CA MET A 158 8.95 -1.40 10.11
C MET A 158 8.97 -1.84 11.58
N GLN A 159 10.14 -2.06 12.14
CA GLN A 159 10.33 -2.44 13.54
C GLN A 159 9.83 -1.36 14.49
N GLU A 160 10.10 -0.09 14.18
CA GLU A 160 9.58 1.04 14.96
C GLU A 160 8.05 1.13 14.89
N THR A 161 7.47 0.93 13.70
CA THR A 161 6.01 0.89 13.51
C THR A 161 5.37 -0.21 14.35
N VAL A 162 5.96 -1.42 14.36
CA VAL A 162 5.48 -2.53 15.21
C VAL A 162 5.59 -2.18 16.69
N ASN A 163 6.66 -1.51 17.13
CA ASN A 163 6.79 -1.06 18.51
C ASN A 163 5.70 -0.06 18.90
N LEU A 164 5.29 0.83 17.98
CA LEU A 164 4.20 1.78 18.23
C LEU A 164 2.86 1.07 18.51
N SER A 165 2.63 -0.11 17.93
CA SER A 165 1.39 -0.88 18.14
C SER A 165 1.11 -1.25 19.60
N GLN A 166 2.13 -1.25 20.45
CA GLN A 166 2.03 -1.52 21.89
C GLN A 166 1.72 -0.28 22.72
N LEU A 167 1.71 0.89 22.11
CA LEU A 167 1.44 2.15 22.79
C LEU A 167 -0.04 2.51 22.65
N ARG A 168 -0.69 2.82 23.78
CA ARG A 168 -2.14 3.10 23.85
C ARG A 168 -2.62 4.13 22.83
N GLY A 169 -1.84 5.16 22.53
CA GLY A 169 -2.19 6.22 21.58
C GLY A 169 -2.01 5.85 20.10
N TYR A 170 -1.35 4.72 19.82
CA TYR A 170 -0.96 4.32 18.45
C TYR A 170 -1.54 2.97 18.02
N THR A 171 -2.10 2.19 18.94
CA THR A 171 -2.68 0.89 18.61
C THR A 171 -3.87 1.03 17.65
N VAL A 172 -3.92 0.17 16.65
CA VAL A 172 -4.98 0.11 15.62
C VAL A 172 -5.73 -1.24 15.62
N GLY A 173 -5.45 -2.10 16.61
CA GLY A 173 -6.09 -3.42 16.75
C GLY A 173 -5.39 -4.54 15.98
N GLY A 174 -4.60 -4.22 14.99
CA GLY A 174 -3.81 -5.15 14.19
C GLY A 174 -3.56 -4.61 12.79
N THR A 175 -2.49 -5.10 12.14
CA THR A 175 -2.08 -4.70 10.80
C THR A 175 -1.73 -5.93 9.98
N VAL A 176 -2.22 -5.98 8.75
CA VAL A 176 -1.83 -7.03 7.80
C VAL A 176 -0.54 -6.58 7.10
N HIS A 177 0.51 -7.37 7.24
CA HIS A 177 1.79 -7.13 6.57
C HIS A 177 1.99 -8.09 5.41
N ILE A 178 2.24 -7.56 4.22
CA ILE A 178 2.51 -8.33 3.00
C ILE A 178 3.92 -8.00 2.53
N ALA A 179 4.82 -8.97 2.51
CA ALA A 179 6.18 -8.80 2.02
C ALA A 179 6.29 -9.31 0.57
N VAL A 180 6.66 -8.43 -0.35
CA VAL A 180 6.99 -8.77 -1.73
C VAL A 180 8.48 -9.04 -1.81
N ASN A 181 8.85 -10.32 -1.81
CA ASN A 181 10.24 -10.75 -1.87
C ASN A 181 10.70 -10.89 -3.33
N ASN A 182 11.22 -9.83 -3.90
CA ASN A 182 11.76 -9.84 -5.25
C ASN A 182 13.29 -10.03 -5.32
N GLN A 183 13.96 -10.04 -4.18
CA GLN A 183 15.42 -10.20 -4.04
C GLN A 183 16.25 -9.19 -4.87
N ILE A 184 15.64 -8.10 -5.32
CA ILE A 184 16.24 -7.08 -6.19
C ILE A 184 15.98 -5.70 -5.61
N ALA A 185 16.83 -5.26 -4.70
CA ALA A 185 16.83 -3.86 -4.24
C ALA A 185 18.25 -3.42 -3.93
N VAL A 186 18.53 -2.14 -4.05
CA VAL A 186 19.84 -1.57 -3.68
C VAL A 186 20.18 -1.90 -2.22
N SER A 187 19.19 -1.81 -1.33
CA SER A 187 19.34 -2.19 0.08
C SER A 187 19.65 -3.68 0.25
N TYR A 188 19.04 -4.54 -0.56
CA TYR A 188 19.26 -5.97 -0.53
C TYR A 188 20.70 -6.35 -0.92
N THR A 189 21.23 -5.71 -1.94
CA THR A 189 22.62 -5.90 -2.38
C THR A 189 23.61 -5.57 -1.25
N HIS A 190 23.33 -4.54 -0.48
CA HIS A 190 24.18 -4.16 0.66
C HIS A 190 24.04 -5.08 1.86
N LEU A 191 22.82 -5.61 2.12
CA LEU A 191 22.56 -6.47 3.27
C LEU A 191 23.03 -7.91 3.06
N ARG A 192 22.99 -8.42 1.83
CA ARG A 192 23.37 -9.80 1.49
C ARG A 192 24.74 -9.95 0.84
N ALA A 193 25.43 -8.86 0.53
CA ALA A 193 26.79 -8.95 -0.01
C ALA A 193 27.76 -9.71 0.89
N HIS A 194 27.47 -9.82 2.18
CA HIS A 194 28.25 -10.60 3.15
C HIS A 194 27.84 -12.08 3.22
N GLU A 195 26.59 -12.43 2.89
CA GLU A 195 26.12 -13.82 2.94
C GLU A 195 26.60 -14.63 1.73
N THR A 196 26.71 -14.01 0.55
CA THR A 196 27.22 -14.66 -0.66
C THR A 196 28.73 -14.98 -0.61
N VAL A 197 29.47 -14.41 0.30
CA VAL A 197 30.90 -14.69 0.51
C VAL A 197 31.10 -15.88 1.46
N LEU A 198 30.09 -16.27 2.23
CA LEU A 198 30.18 -17.39 3.18
C LEU A 198 29.67 -18.70 2.58
N ASP A 199 28.99 -18.68 1.43
CA ASP A 199 28.48 -19.85 0.72
C ASP A 199 29.44 -20.33 -0.39
N LEU A 200 30.65 -19.79 -0.46
CA LEU A 200 31.75 -20.22 -1.34
C LEU A 200 32.89 -20.83 -0.49
#